data_f6ea2a165cf0fd0bab182bc5de8b31e2
#
_entry.id   f6ea2a165cf0fd0bab182bc5de8b31e2
#
_cell.length_a   1.000
_cell.length_b   1.000
_cell.length_c   1.000
_cell.angle_alpha   90.00
_cell.angle_beta   90.00
_cell.angle_gamma   90.00
#
_symmetry.space_group_name_H-M   'P 1'
#
loop_
_entity.id
_entity.type
_entity.pdbx_description
1 polymer ?
#
loop_
_entity_poly.entity_id
_entity_poly.type
_entity_poly.pdbx_seq_one_letter_code
_entity_poly.pdbx_strand_id
1 'polypeptide(L)'
;IELRKDADPENFVNMLYKKTRLEDTFGVNMLAIANGRPETMGLKQIIKANVDFQFEVATRKYTNLLAKEMERKEIQEGLIKACNVIDLVIEILRGSKDRAMAKACLVEGKVDGIKFKSKESKIMAAQLMFTEKQANAILEMRLYKLIGLELEALINEHEETMANIYRYEDILDRRDSMAQVIMNELDGFKKEYSHPRKTVIENGQEAVYKEKELEEMDVVFLMDRFGYAKTIDLS
;
A
#
# COMPACT_ATOMS: atom_id res chain seq x y z
N ILE A 1 10.71 -39.15 -24.20
CA ILE A 1 10.50 -39.86 -25.50
C ILE A 1 11.79 -40.61 -25.81
N GLU A 2 11.70 -41.90 -26.05
CA GLU A 2 12.82 -42.74 -26.45
C GLU A 2 12.85 -42.80 -27.99
N LEU A 3 14.00 -42.45 -28.55
CA LEU A 3 14.21 -42.49 -30.00
C LEU A 3 14.99 -43.73 -30.41
N ARG A 4 14.84 -44.15 -31.66
CA ARG A 4 15.67 -45.22 -32.27
C ARG A 4 17.13 -44.72 -32.38
N LYS A 5 18.08 -45.63 -32.37
CA LYS A 5 19.54 -45.31 -32.41
C LYS A 5 19.96 -44.52 -33.63
N ASP A 6 19.22 -44.64 -34.74
CA ASP A 6 19.47 -44.00 -36.03
C ASP A 6 18.64 -42.73 -36.27
N ALA A 7 17.86 -42.31 -35.32
CA ALA A 7 17.06 -41.09 -35.44
C ALA A 7 17.90 -39.85 -35.10
N ASP A 8 17.65 -38.78 -35.84
CA ASP A 8 18.23 -37.44 -35.57
C ASP A 8 17.35 -36.74 -34.49
N PRO A 9 17.90 -36.57 -33.24
CA PRO A 9 17.13 -36.00 -32.16
C PRO A 9 16.78 -34.54 -32.40
N GLU A 10 17.66 -33.77 -33.02
CA GLU A 10 17.48 -32.34 -33.26
C GLU A 10 16.36 -32.08 -34.28
N ASN A 11 16.42 -32.80 -35.41
CA ASN A 11 15.36 -32.72 -36.41
C ASN A 11 14.00 -33.21 -35.89
N PHE A 12 14.01 -34.21 -34.99
CA PHE A 12 12.80 -34.68 -34.31
C PHE A 12 12.18 -33.63 -33.42
N VAL A 13 13.02 -32.93 -32.60
CA VAL A 13 12.54 -31.82 -31.75
C VAL A 13 12.00 -30.68 -32.60
N ASN A 14 12.69 -30.30 -33.67
CA ASN A 14 12.21 -29.29 -34.62
C ASN A 14 10.90 -29.67 -35.28
N MET A 15 10.70 -30.98 -35.62
CA MET A 15 9.44 -31.51 -36.11
C MET A 15 8.33 -31.32 -35.06
N LEU A 16 8.60 -31.62 -33.78
CA LEU A 16 7.63 -31.45 -32.71
C LEU A 16 7.23 -29.98 -32.53
N TYR A 17 8.16 -29.06 -32.59
CA TYR A 17 7.84 -27.64 -32.55
C TYR A 17 6.97 -27.20 -33.71
N LYS A 18 7.27 -27.67 -34.91
CA LYS A 18 6.53 -27.27 -36.12
C LYS A 18 5.15 -28.00 -36.30
N LYS A 19 5.05 -29.26 -35.90
CA LYS A 19 3.83 -30.07 -36.12
C LYS A 19 2.92 -30.15 -34.87
N THR A 20 3.35 -29.64 -33.70
CA THR A 20 2.56 -29.65 -32.45
C THR A 20 2.49 -28.25 -31.84
N ARG A 21 1.74 -28.10 -30.74
CA ARG A 21 1.65 -26.85 -29.98
C ARG A 21 2.74 -26.73 -28.88
N LEU A 22 3.89 -27.35 -29.04
CA LEU A 22 5.02 -27.17 -28.15
C LEU A 22 5.70 -25.81 -28.34
N GLU A 23 5.59 -25.23 -29.54
CA GLU A 23 5.90 -23.84 -29.83
C GLU A 23 4.59 -23.11 -30.17
N ASP A 24 4.35 -21.99 -29.53
CA ASP A 24 3.16 -21.18 -29.76
C ASP A 24 3.52 -19.70 -29.69
N THR A 25 2.75 -18.88 -30.41
CA THR A 25 2.92 -17.43 -30.42
C THR A 25 1.85 -16.79 -29.54
N PHE A 26 2.28 -15.91 -28.67
CA PHE A 26 1.37 -15.15 -27.82
C PHE A 26 1.37 -13.67 -28.20
N GLY A 27 0.25 -13.19 -28.72
CA GLY A 27 0.01 -11.77 -28.98
C GLY A 27 -0.22 -11.01 -27.69
N VAL A 28 0.74 -10.16 -27.30
CA VAL A 28 0.61 -9.36 -26.08
C VAL A 28 -0.33 -8.18 -26.31
N ASN A 29 -1.49 -8.20 -25.68
CA ASN A 29 -2.42 -7.07 -25.61
C ASN A 29 -2.66 -6.71 -24.13
N MET A 30 -2.01 -5.65 -23.67
CA MET A 30 -2.10 -5.21 -22.27
C MET A 30 -3.26 -4.23 -22.12
N LEU A 31 -4.43 -4.75 -21.77
CA LEU A 31 -5.59 -3.95 -21.36
C LEU A 31 -5.52 -3.72 -19.85
N ALA A 32 -5.50 -2.45 -19.43
CA ALA A 32 -5.49 -2.08 -18.02
C ALA A 32 -6.52 -0.97 -17.76
N ILE A 33 -6.98 -0.86 -16.53
CA ILE A 33 -7.86 0.23 -16.09
C ILE A 33 -6.97 1.32 -15.47
N ALA A 34 -6.90 2.48 -16.14
CA ALA A 34 -6.24 3.66 -15.62
C ALA A 34 -7.26 4.81 -15.54
N ASN A 35 -7.26 5.55 -14.41
CA ASN A 35 -8.18 6.67 -14.18
C ASN A 35 -9.67 6.30 -14.37
N GLY A 36 -10.04 5.06 -14.02
CA GLY A 36 -11.40 4.54 -14.12
C GLY A 36 -11.84 4.15 -15.54
N ARG A 37 -10.93 4.12 -16.53
CA ARG A 37 -11.22 3.74 -17.92
C ARG A 37 -10.33 2.60 -18.39
N PRO A 38 -10.88 1.62 -19.14
CA PRO A 38 -10.07 0.59 -19.76
C PRO A 38 -9.32 1.16 -20.97
N GLU A 39 -8.00 0.99 -20.98
CA GLU A 39 -7.12 1.45 -22.06
C GLU A 39 -6.09 0.37 -22.39
N THR A 40 -5.77 0.21 -23.68
CA THR A 40 -4.63 -0.62 -24.10
C THR A 40 -3.36 0.19 -23.93
N MET A 41 -2.48 -0.30 -23.06
CA MET A 41 -1.29 0.42 -22.64
C MET A 41 -0.01 -0.36 -22.90
N GLY A 42 1.07 0.33 -23.22
CA GLY A 42 2.42 -0.24 -23.21
C GLY A 42 2.94 -0.40 -21.78
N LEU A 43 3.92 -1.26 -21.57
CA LEU A 43 4.49 -1.57 -20.25
C LEU A 43 4.92 -0.30 -19.49
N LYS A 44 5.59 0.64 -20.16
CA LYS A 44 6.02 1.93 -19.55
C LYS A 44 4.83 2.74 -19.02
N GLN A 45 3.73 2.76 -19.76
CA GLN A 45 2.52 3.49 -19.36
C GLN A 45 1.86 2.85 -18.15
N ILE A 46 1.79 1.51 -18.12
CA ILE A 46 1.25 0.76 -16.97
C ILE A 46 2.07 1.03 -15.70
N ILE A 47 3.41 0.96 -15.81
CA ILE A 47 4.30 1.25 -14.68
C ILE A 47 4.10 2.69 -14.20
N LYS A 48 4.05 3.66 -15.12
CA LYS A 48 3.84 5.06 -14.78
C LYS A 48 2.50 5.27 -14.07
N ALA A 49 1.41 4.72 -14.61
CA ALA A 49 0.08 4.82 -14.01
C ALA A 49 0.04 4.21 -12.60
N ASN A 50 0.73 3.06 -12.40
CA ASN A 50 0.85 2.45 -11.08
C ASN A 50 1.64 3.32 -10.10
N VAL A 51 2.77 3.90 -10.53
CA VAL A 51 3.57 4.81 -9.70
C VAL A 51 2.75 6.04 -9.29
N ASP A 52 2.06 6.66 -10.23
CA ASP A 52 1.19 7.83 -9.96
C ASP A 52 0.09 7.47 -8.95
N PHE A 53 -0.51 6.29 -9.08
CA PHE A 53 -1.50 5.78 -8.14
C PHE A 53 -0.91 5.52 -6.74
N GLN A 54 0.32 4.99 -6.63
CA GLN A 54 0.99 4.81 -5.35
C GLN A 54 1.20 6.15 -4.62
N PHE A 55 1.62 7.19 -5.35
CA PHE A 55 1.74 8.54 -4.78
C PHE A 55 0.39 9.08 -4.31
N GLU A 56 -0.68 8.90 -5.08
CA GLU A 56 -2.03 9.33 -4.69
C GLU A 56 -2.50 8.64 -3.41
N VAL A 57 -2.34 7.32 -3.34
CA VAL A 57 -2.72 6.53 -2.16
C VAL A 57 -1.88 6.91 -0.94
N ALA A 58 -0.57 7.07 -1.10
CA ALA A 58 0.33 7.50 -0.04
C ALA A 58 -0.05 8.91 0.47
N THR A 59 -0.33 9.85 -0.44
CA THR A 59 -0.78 11.21 -0.06
C THR A 59 -2.03 11.14 0.79
N ARG A 60 -3.06 10.40 0.37
CA ARG A 60 -4.30 10.22 1.17
C ARG A 60 -4.04 9.57 2.52
N LYS A 61 -3.19 8.55 2.56
CA LYS A 61 -2.79 7.85 3.79
C LYS A 61 -2.16 8.82 4.79
N TYR A 62 -1.11 9.54 4.38
CA TYR A 62 -0.38 10.44 5.27
C TYR A 62 -1.16 11.70 5.64
N THR A 63 -2.02 12.23 4.76
CA THR A 63 -2.96 13.30 5.11
C THR A 63 -3.91 12.88 6.24
N ASN A 64 -4.47 11.68 6.17
CA ASN A 64 -5.35 11.17 7.22
C ASN A 64 -4.59 10.89 8.53
N LEU A 65 -3.35 10.38 8.46
CA LEU A 65 -2.52 10.16 9.63
C LEU A 65 -2.14 11.48 10.29
N LEU A 66 -1.73 12.46 9.51
CA LEU A 66 -1.42 13.80 10.00
C LEU A 66 -2.62 14.44 10.70
N ALA A 67 -3.81 14.37 10.12
CA ALA A 67 -5.02 14.91 10.73
C ALA A 67 -5.33 14.28 12.09
N LYS A 68 -5.14 12.95 12.22
CA LYS A 68 -5.32 12.25 13.50
C LYS A 68 -4.29 12.65 14.55
N GLU A 69 -3.02 12.79 14.16
CA GLU A 69 -1.98 13.24 15.09
C GLU A 69 -2.17 14.69 15.50
N MET A 70 -2.64 15.56 14.60
CA MET A 70 -2.97 16.96 14.92
C MET A 70 -4.14 17.05 15.94
N GLU A 71 -5.16 16.21 15.77
CA GLU A 71 -6.25 16.13 16.76
C GLU A 71 -5.76 15.61 18.11
N ARG A 72 -4.89 14.58 18.11
CA ARG A 72 -4.26 14.05 19.33
C ARG A 72 -3.41 15.10 20.04
N LYS A 73 -2.60 15.84 19.28
CA LYS A 73 -1.81 16.96 19.77
C LYS A 73 -2.67 18.01 20.47
N GLU A 74 -3.78 18.45 19.82
CA GLU A 74 -4.71 19.42 20.39
C GLU A 74 -5.21 18.99 21.79
N ILE A 75 -5.59 17.71 21.91
CA ILE A 75 -6.07 17.15 23.19
C ILE A 75 -4.95 17.09 24.23
N GLN A 76 -3.77 16.59 23.85
CA GLN A 76 -2.62 16.46 24.74
C GLN A 76 -2.14 17.81 25.27
N GLU A 77 -2.05 18.82 24.41
CA GLU A 77 -1.71 20.20 24.82
C GLU A 77 -2.70 20.77 25.82
N GLY A 78 -4.01 20.50 25.61
CA GLY A 78 -5.04 20.90 26.55
C GLY A 78 -4.92 20.22 27.90
N LEU A 79 -4.65 18.92 27.92
CA LEU A 79 -4.45 18.15 29.16
C LEU A 79 -3.20 18.60 29.92
N ILE A 80 -2.08 18.80 29.22
CA ILE A 80 -0.82 19.30 29.81
C ILE A 80 -1.05 20.71 30.44
N LYS A 81 -1.71 21.62 29.68
CA LYS A 81 -2.06 22.94 30.17
C LYS A 81 -2.99 22.86 31.40
N ALA A 82 -3.98 21.97 31.38
CA ALA A 82 -4.91 21.74 32.50
C ALA A 82 -4.17 21.20 33.74
N CYS A 83 -3.21 20.29 33.58
CA CYS A 83 -2.40 19.78 34.68
C CYS A 83 -1.57 20.89 35.35
N ASN A 84 -1.06 21.85 34.58
CA ASN A 84 -0.30 22.99 35.14
C ASN A 84 -1.17 23.96 35.97
N VAL A 85 -2.48 24.00 35.75
CA VAL A 85 -3.44 24.85 36.46
C VAL A 85 -4.52 24.00 37.14
N ILE A 86 -4.15 22.81 37.60
CA ILE A 86 -5.10 21.82 38.09
C ILE A 86 -5.97 22.27 39.27
N ASP A 87 -5.39 23.01 40.20
CA ASP A 87 -6.11 23.56 41.36
C ASP A 87 -7.25 24.48 40.90
N LEU A 88 -7.00 25.29 39.89
CA LEU A 88 -8.02 26.16 39.29
C LEU A 88 -9.11 25.35 38.57
N VAL A 89 -8.71 24.31 37.83
CA VAL A 89 -9.67 23.40 37.16
C VAL A 89 -10.56 22.72 38.20
N ILE A 90 -10.00 22.21 39.30
CA ILE A 90 -10.75 21.61 40.39
C ILE A 90 -11.70 22.65 41.06
N GLU A 91 -11.25 23.88 41.21
CA GLU A 91 -12.09 24.95 41.78
C GLU A 91 -13.29 25.26 40.86
N ILE A 92 -13.09 25.35 39.54
CA ILE A 92 -14.14 25.52 38.55
C ILE A 92 -15.13 24.37 38.61
N LEU A 93 -14.66 23.11 38.63
CA LEU A 93 -15.51 21.93 38.68
C LEU A 93 -16.39 21.86 39.96
N ARG A 94 -15.78 22.18 41.11
CA ARG A 94 -16.51 22.20 42.39
C ARG A 94 -17.44 23.40 42.55
N GLY A 95 -17.12 24.52 41.92
CA GLY A 95 -17.92 25.76 41.99
C GLY A 95 -19.09 25.77 40.99
N SER A 96 -19.00 24.96 39.94
CA SER A 96 -20.06 24.86 38.91
C SER A 96 -21.25 24.01 39.36
N LYS A 97 -22.44 24.37 38.90
CA LYS A 97 -23.68 23.62 39.20
C LYS A 97 -23.83 22.37 38.34
N ASP A 98 -23.33 22.40 37.12
CA ASP A 98 -23.42 21.33 36.13
C ASP A 98 -22.24 21.31 35.20
N ARG A 99 -22.13 20.24 34.36
CA ARG A 99 -21.07 20.04 33.36
C ARG A 99 -21.06 21.15 32.30
N ALA A 100 -22.23 21.66 31.91
CA ALA A 100 -22.36 22.67 30.88
C ALA A 100 -21.76 24.01 31.33
N MET A 101 -21.99 24.41 32.60
CA MET A 101 -21.40 25.60 33.21
C MET A 101 -19.89 25.48 33.32
N ALA A 102 -19.36 24.34 33.75
CA ALA A 102 -17.91 24.10 33.79
C ALA A 102 -17.29 24.17 32.40
N LYS A 103 -17.92 23.55 31.37
CA LYS A 103 -17.47 23.63 29.97
C LYS A 103 -17.47 25.07 29.45
N ALA A 104 -18.55 25.85 29.70
CA ALA A 104 -18.64 27.25 29.28
C ALA A 104 -17.57 28.13 29.94
N CYS A 105 -17.19 27.84 31.19
CA CYS A 105 -16.07 28.52 31.84
C CYS A 105 -14.75 28.18 31.20
N LEU A 106 -14.47 26.90 30.91
CA LEU A 106 -13.21 26.45 30.32
C LEU A 106 -13.04 26.96 28.88
N VAL A 107 -14.12 27.02 28.08
CA VAL A 107 -14.05 27.39 26.65
C VAL A 107 -14.22 28.88 26.45
N GLU A 108 -15.20 29.50 27.05
CA GLU A 108 -15.62 30.88 26.80
C GLU A 108 -15.21 31.85 27.92
N GLY A 109 -14.60 31.35 28.99
CA GLY A 109 -14.23 32.17 30.16
C GLY A 109 -15.47 32.69 30.93
N LYS A 110 -16.65 32.07 30.80
CA LYS A 110 -17.87 32.45 31.53
C LYS A 110 -17.77 32.04 32.98
N VAL A 111 -17.52 33.03 33.86
CA VAL A 111 -17.29 32.81 35.28
C VAL A 111 -18.53 33.12 36.17
N ASP A 112 -19.65 33.53 35.55
CA ASP A 112 -20.87 33.90 36.27
C ASP A 112 -21.56 32.68 36.84
N GLY A 113 -21.96 32.77 38.09
CA GLY A 113 -22.63 31.68 38.85
C GLY A 113 -21.69 30.62 39.39
N ILE A 114 -20.38 30.65 39.11
CA ILE A 114 -19.39 29.76 39.68
C ILE A 114 -18.82 30.34 40.98
N LYS A 115 -18.73 29.49 42.01
CA LYS A 115 -18.16 29.90 43.31
C LYS A 115 -16.66 29.71 43.33
N PHE A 116 -15.92 30.82 43.28
CA PHE A 116 -14.45 30.84 43.39
C PHE A 116 -13.99 31.16 44.84
N LYS A 117 -12.84 30.63 45.21
CA LYS A 117 -12.22 30.90 46.51
C LYS A 117 -11.63 32.29 46.61
N SER A 118 -11.08 32.81 45.49
CA SER A 118 -10.46 34.12 45.39
C SER A 118 -10.90 34.89 44.15
N LYS A 119 -10.66 36.24 44.17
CA LYS A 119 -10.89 37.08 42.98
C LYS A 119 -9.88 36.80 41.90
N GLU A 120 -8.65 36.42 42.26
CA GLU A 120 -7.60 36.07 41.35
C GLU A 120 -7.94 34.79 40.56
N SER A 121 -8.45 33.74 41.26
CA SER A 121 -8.93 32.53 40.62
C SER A 121 -10.01 32.83 39.57
N LYS A 122 -10.94 33.76 39.88
CA LYS A 122 -11.99 34.16 38.92
C LYS A 122 -11.42 34.81 37.66
N ILE A 123 -10.39 35.69 37.82
CA ILE A 123 -9.74 36.35 36.69
C ILE A 123 -8.95 35.36 35.85
N MET A 124 -8.20 34.45 36.50
CA MET A 124 -7.43 33.41 35.81
C MET A 124 -8.36 32.43 35.04
N ALA A 125 -9.50 32.05 35.63
CA ALA A 125 -10.48 31.18 34.99
C ALA A 125 -11.05 31.79 33.71
N ALA A 126 -11.29 33.10 33.67
CA ALA A 126 -11.75 33.83 32.49
C ALA A 126 -10.75 33.84 31.32
N GLN A 127 -9.47 33.53 31.59
CA GLN A 127 -8.37 33.58 30.61
C GLN A 127 -7.95 32.21 30.11
N LEU A 128 -8.57 31.10 30.55
CA LEU A 128 -8.12 29.75 30.22
C LEU A 128 -8.29 29.42 28.73
N MET A 129 -9.45 29.74 28.13
CA MET A 129 -9.75 29.68 26.70
C MET A 129 -9.31 28.35 26.05
N PHE A 130 -9.78 27.22 26.57
CA PHE A 130 -9.59 25.91 25.98
C PHE A 130 -10.48 25.72 24.77
N THR A 131 -10.08 24.83 23.83
CA THR A 131 -11.00 24.43 22.77
C THR A 131 -12.09 23.50 23.33
N GLU A 132 -13.18 23.32 22.57
CA GLU A 132 -14.25 22.40 22.98
C GLU A 132 -13.75 20.96 23.19
N LYS A 133 -12.84 20.49 22.30
CA LYS A 133 -12.24 19.15 22.41
C LYS A 133 -11.39 19.03 23.67
N GLN A 134 -10.57 20.03 23.95
CA GLN A 134 -9.76 20.10 25.16
C GLN A 134 -10.63 20.12 26.42
N ALA A 135 -11.65 20.95 26.45
CA ALA A 135 -12.56 21.03 27.59
C ALA A 135 -13.28 19.71 27.85
N ASN A 136 -13.75 19.03 26.81
CA ASN A 136 -14.37 17.72 26.96
C ASN A 136 -13.38 16.68 27.51
N ALA A 137 -12.16 16.64 27.01
CA ALA A 137 -11.09 15.75 27.48
C ALA A 137 -10.73 16.02 28.96
N ILE A 138 -10.66 17.30 29.36
CA ILE A 138 -10.44 17.71 30.77
C ILE A 138 -11.58 17.23 31.67
N LEU A 139 -12.82 17.41 31.25
CA LEU A 139 -14.01 17.00 32.01
C LEU A 139 -14.18 15.47 32.13
N GLU A 140 -13.54 14.71 31.25
CA GLU A 140 -13.52 13.24 31.25
C GLU A 140 -12.27 12.65 31.87
N MET A 141 -11.32 13.50 32.25
CA MET A 141 -10.05 13.09 32.83
C MET A 141 -10.28 12.46 34.22
N ARG A 142 -9.66 11.30 34.42
CA ARG A 142 -9.69 10.60 35.71
C ARG A 142 -8.63 11.19 36.65
N LEU A 143 -8.98 11.31 37.94
CA LEU A 143 -8.13 11.93 38.97
C LEU A 143 -6.72 11.31 39.08
N TYR A 144 -6.57 9.99 38.82
CA TYR A 144 -5.26 9.34 38.90
C TYR A 144 -4.27 9.84 37.83
N LYS A 145 -4.78 10.37 36.71
CA LYS A 145 -3.91 10.97 35.65
C LYS A 145 -3.20 12.25 36.08
N LEU A 146 -3.52 12.74 37.26
CA LEU A 146 -2.85 13.90 37.87
C LEU A 146 -1.59 13.54 38.69
N ILE A 147 -1.27 12.24 38.79
CA ILE A 147 -0.04 11.76 39.44
C ILE A 147 1.15 12.08 38.54
N GLY A 148 2.27 12.52 39.14
CA GLY A 148 3.43 12.98 38.40
C GLY A 148 3.96 12.01 37.30
N LEU A 149 3.94 10.70 37.58
CA LEU A 149 4.32 9.66 36.60
C LEU A 149 3.41 9.62 35.35
N GLU A 150 2.12 9.87 35.51
CA GLU A 150 1.16 9.90 34.42
C GLU A 150 1.30 11.18 33.58
N LEU A 151 1.68 12.31 34.21
CA LEU A 151 1.99 13.55 33.52
C LEU A 151 3.24 13.40 32.66
N GLU A 152 4.28 12.75 33.19
CA GLU A 152 5.50 12.46 32.44
C GLU A 152 5.21 11.55 31.24
N ALA A 153 4.39 10.52 31.41
CA ALA A 153 3.93 9.68 30.32
C ALA A 153 3.16 10.46 29.24
N LEU A 154 2.30 11.41 29.65
CA LEU A 154 1.56 12.29 28.72
C LEU A 154 2.50 13.21 27.93
N ILE A 155 3.54 13.73 28.56
CA ILE A 155 4.56 14.57 27.91
C ILE A 155 5.34 13.74 26.87
N ASN A 156 5.77 12.52 27.23
CA ASN A 156 6.46 11.62 26.32
C ASN A 156 5.56 11.23 25.12
N GLU A 157 4.27 10.93 25.36
CA GLU A 157 3.32 10.70 24.29
C GLU A 157 3.15 11.92 23.37
N HIS A 158 3.18 13.14 23.94
CA HIS A 158 3.11 14.37 23.15
C HIS A 158 4.35 14.56 22.28
N GLU A 159 5.54 14.26 22.80
CA GLU A 159 6.78 14.30 22.03
C GLU A 159 6.77 13.31 20.86
N GLU A 160 6.26 12.08 21.07
CA GLU A 160 6.07 11.11 20.00
C GLU A 160 5.06 11.60 18.94
N THR A 161 3.95 12.20 19.39
CA THR A 161 2.94 12.80 18.50
C THR A 161 3.55 13.90 17.64
N MET A 162 4.37 14.78 18.25
CA MET A 162 5.08 15.83 17.52
C MET A 162 6.09 15.29 16.52
N ALA A 163 6.85 14.26 16.89
CA ALA A 163 7.77 13.58 15.97
C ALA A 163 7.04 12.96 14.77
N ASN A 164 5.87 12.35 14.99
CA ASN A 164 5.03 11.80 13.92
C ASN A 164 4.49 12.91 13.00
N ILE A 165 4.04 14.04 13.57
CA ILE A 165 3.57 15.20 12.79
C ILE A 165 4.68 15.70 11.86
N TYR A 166 5.87 15.99 12.39
CA TYR A 166 7.01 16.45 11.59
C TYR A 166 7.38 15.45 10.48
N ARG A 167 7.35 14.15 10.81
CA ARG A 167 7.60 13.10 9.82
C ARG A 167 6.55 13.06 8.71
N TYR A 168 5.26 13.18 9.05
CA TYR A 168 4.19 13.14 8.06
C TYR A 168 4.15 14.42 7.21
N GLU A 169 4.45 15.57 7.78
CA GLU A 169 4.62 16.84 7.06
C GLU A 169 5.79 16.72 6.06
N ASP A 170 6.97 16.23 6.47
CA ASP A 170 8.10 16.02 5.56
C ASP A 170 7.76 15.08 4.40
N ILE A 171 7.02 13.99 4.68
CA ILE A 171 6.57 13.04 3.64
C ILE A 171 5.60 13.70 2.66
N LEU A 172 4.70 14.57 3.13
CA LEU A 172 3.71 15.25 2.29
C LEU A 172 4.32 16.39 1.48
N ASP A 173 5.26 17.14 2.07
CA ASP A 173 5.85 18.32 1.45
C ASP A 173 6.96 17.96 0.44
N ARG A 174 7.67 16.85 0.66
CA ARG A 174 8.82 16.44 -0.14
C ARG A 174 8.55 15.17 -0.91
N ARG A 175 8.54 15.30 -2.25
CA ARG A 175 8.33 14.17 -3.15
C ARG A 175 9.36 13.03 -2.93
N ASP A 176 10.60 13.38 -2.61
CA ASP A 176 11.67 12.39 -2.39
C ASP A 176 11.44 11.59 -1.11
N SER A 177 11.00 12.24 -0.03
CA SER A 177 10.64 11.59 1.23
C SER A 177 9.48 10.60 1.02
N MET A 178 8.45 11.00 0.28
CA MET A 178 7.33 10.11 -0.07
C MET A 178 7.78 8.95 -0.95
N ALA A 179 8.62 9.20 -1.97
CA ALA A 179 9.16 8.15 -2.83
C ALA A 179 9.97 7.14 -2.02
N GLN A 180 10.78 7.60 -1.05
CA GLN A 180 11.56 6.71 -0.20
C GLN A 180 10.66 5.79 0.65
N VAL A 181 9.58 6.31 1.19
CA VAL A 181 8.60 5.50 1.96
C VAL A 181 7.95 4.46 1.07
N ILE A 182 7.49 4.83 -0.12
CA ILE A 182 6.89 3.90 -1.10
C ILE A 182 7.92 2.81 -1.49
N MET A 183 9.17 3.19 -1.76
CA MET A 183 10.23 2.23 -2.09
C MET A 183 10.50 1.25 -0.95
N ASN A 184 10.54 1.73 0.30
CA ASN A 184 10.74 0.87 1.47
C ASN A 184 9.60 -0.14 1.65
N GLU A 185 8.34 0.27 1.41
CA GLU A 185 7.18 -0.63 1.45
C GLU A 185 7.28 -1.68 0.33
N LEU A 186 7.64 -1.28 -0.90
CA LEU A 186 7.83 -2.20 -2.04
C LEU A 186 8.99 -3.18 -1.81
N ASP A 187 10.09 -2.74 -1.22
CA ASP A 187 11.22 -3.61 -0.87
C ASP A 187 10.84 -4.64 0.19
N GLY A 188 9.95 -4.28 1.12
CA GLY A 188 9.34 -5.22 2.07
C GLY A 188 8.58 -6.32 1.35
N PHE A 189 7.66 -5.97 0.46
CA PHE A 189 6.90 -6.93 -0.35
C PHE A 189 7.81 -7.78 -1.25
N LYS A 190 8.84 -7.17 -1.83
CA LYS A 190 9.81 -7.91 -2.64
C LYS A 190 10.53 -8.98 -1.82
N LYS A 191 10.94 -8.69 -0.60
CA LYS A 191 11.60 -9.68 0.29
C LYS A 191 10.66 -10.83 0.66
N GLU A 192 9.39 -10.54 0.90
CA GLU A 192 8.41 -11.52 1.35
C GLU A 192 7.90 -12.42 0.22
N TYR A 193 7.65 -11.83 -0.98
CA TYR A 193 6.96 -12.52 -2.09
C TYR A 193 7.84 -12.79 -3.30
N SER A 194 9.13 -12.46 -3.28
CA SER A 194 10.03 -12.68 -4.41
C SER A 194 10.31 -14.17 -4.64
N HIS A 195 10.05 -14.62 -5.85
CA HIS A 195 10.38 -15.96 -6.30
C HIS A 195 11.29 -15.89 -7.54
N PRO A 196 12.26 -16.82 -7.69
CA PRO A 196 13.07 -16.89 -8.89
C PRO A 196 12.18 -17.19 -10.11
N ARG A 197 12.49 -16.55 -11.23
CA ARG A 197 11.80 -16.80 -12.50
C ARG A 197 12.04 -18.24 -12.94
N LYS A 198 10.99 -19.00 -13.26
CA LYS A 198 11.07 -20.35 -13.82
C LYS A 198 11.27 -20.34 -15.34
N THR A 199 10.75 -19.30 -16.02
CA THR A 199 10.84 -19.15 -17.47
C THR A 199 12.17 -18.50 -17.85
N VAL A 200 12.90 -19.14 -18.76
CA VAL A 200 14.12 -18.59 -19.34
C VAL A 200 13.73 -17.65 -20.49
N ILE A 201 14.42 -16.51 -20.62
CA ILE A 201 14.25 -15.58 -21.73
C ILE A 201 15.46 -15.73 -22.64
N GLU A 202 15.23 -16.22 -23.84
CA GLU A 202 16.26 -16.43 -24.85
C GLU A 202 15.82 -15.78 -26.16
N ASN A 203 16.81 -15.42 -27.02
CA ASN A 203 16.51 -15.07 -28.39
C ASN A 203 16.29 -16.36 -29.16
N GLY A 204 15.03 -16.73 -29.37
CA GLY A 204 14.67 -17.93 -30.09
C GLY A 204 15.12 -17.85 -31.54
N GLN A 205 15.72 -18.94 -32.05
CA GLN A 205 15.88 -19.17 -33.48
C GLN A 205 14.65 -19.97 -33.96
N GLU A 206 14.17 -19.62 -35.14
CA GLU A 206 13.03 -20.36 -35.74
C GLU A 206 13.44 -21.82 -35.98
N ALA A 207 12.63 -22.75 -35.52
CA ALA A 207 12.88 -24.19 -35.69
C ALA A 207 12.77 -24.56 -37.17
N VAL A 208 13.88 -25.02 -37.74
CA VAL A 208 13.92 -25.48 -39.14
C VAL A 208 13.81 -26.98 -39.18
N TYR A 209 12.61 -27.47 -39.52
CA TYR A 209 12.39 -28.89 -39.78
C TYR A 209 12.68 -29.24 -41.26
N LYS A 210 13.58 -30.18 -41.48
CA LYS A 210 13.87 -30.73 -42.80
C LYS A 210 13.03 -31.96 -43.00
N GLU A 211 12.08 -31.89 -43.93
CA GLU A 211 11.35 -33.08 -44.37
C GLU A 211 12.30 -34.02 -45.08
N LYS A 212 12.21 -35.29 -44.77
CA LYS A 212 12.96 -36.31 -45.47
C LYS A 212 12.42 -36.38 -46.91
N GLU A 213 13.25 -35.98 -47.88
CA GLU A 213 12.91 -36.14 -49.29
C GLU A 213 12.73 -37.63 -49.55
N LEU A 214 11.61 -37.99 -50.19
CA LEU A 214 11.40 -39.34 -50.65
C LEU A 214 12.34 -39.57 -51.84
N GLU A 215 13.23 -40.53 -51.70
CA GLU A 215 14.06 -40.96 -52.83
C GLU A 215 13.14 -41.50 -53.93
N GLU A 216 13.26 -40.92 -55.11
CA GLU A 216 12.56 -41.46 -56.29
C GLU A 216 13.18 -42.80 -56.60
N MET A 217 12.37 -43.82 -56.59
CA MET A 217 12.76 -45.19 -56.97
C MET A 217 11.89 -45.68 -58.11
N ASP A 218 12.53 -46.24 -59.09
CA ASP A 218 11.84 -46.93 -60.18
C ASP A 218 11.27 -48.26 -59.66
N VAL A 219 9.95 -48.32 -59.54
CA VAL A 219 9.26 -49.49 -59.01
C VAL A 219 8.26 -50.03 -60.02
N VAL A 220 8.10 -51.34 -60.08
CA VAL A 220 6.99 -51.98 -60.79
C VAL A 220 5.81 -52.05 -59.82
N PHE A 221 4.71 -51.41 -60.19
CA PHE A 221 3.44 -51.47 -59.47
C PHE A 221 2.61 -52.62 -59.99
N LEU A 222 2.33 -53.61 -59.13
CA LEU A 222 1.46 -54.75 -59.45
C LEU A 222 0.15 -54.64 -58.67
N MET A 223 -0.94 -54.79 -59.36
CA MET A 223 -2.28 -54.81 -58.72
C MET A 223 -3.08 -55.98 -59.25
N ASP A 224 -3.68 -56.75 -58.36
CA ASP A 224 -4.56 -57.82 -58.73
C ASP A 224 -6.03 -57.38 -58.93
N ARG A 225 -6.86 -58.26 -59.43
CA ARG A 225 -8.29 -57.98 -59.68
C ARG A 225 -9.11 -57.75 -58.39
N PHE A 226 -8.56 -58.06 -57.23
CA PHE A 226 -9.20 -57.88 -55.92
C PHE A 226 -8.82 -56.62 -55.25
N GLY A 227 -7.94 -55.77 -55.85
CA GLY A 227 -7.51 -54.51 -55.32
C GLY A 227 -6.27 -54.57 -54.41
N TYR A 228 -5.58 -55.68 -54.28
CA TYR A 228 -4.29 -55.77 -53.60
C TYR A 228 -3.22 -55.19 -54.48
N ALA A 229 -2.47 -54.23 -53.90
CA ALA A 229 -1.41 -53.58 -54.64
C ALA A 229 -0.05 -53.86 -53.92
N LYS A 230 1.01 -54.03 -54.76
CA LYS A 230 2.38 -54.26 -54.30
C LYS A 230 3.34 -53.54 -55.24
N THR A 231 4.35 -52.93 -54.65
CA THR A 231 5.48 -52.39 -55.41
C THR A 231 6.68 -53.33 -55.31
N ILE A 232 7.37 -53.50 -56.41
CA ILE A 232 8.61 -54.28 -56.52
C ILE A 232 9.71 -53.30 -56.97
N ASP A 233 10.78 -53.23 -56.22
CA ASP A 233 11.99 -52.49 -56.56
C ASP A 233 12.70 -53.19 -57.72
N LEU A 234 13.18 -52.40 -58.69
CA LEU A 234 13.89 -52.91 -59.88
C LEU A 234 15.41 -52.88 -59.72
N SER A 235 15.94 -52.41 -58.56
CA SER A 235 17.36 -52.41 -58.28
C SER A 235 17.93 -53.76 -57.86
#